data_45384b5f431893210055f6e4d5bf0bc4
#
_entry.id   45384b5f431893210055f6e4d5bf0bc4
#
_cell.length_a   1.000
_cell.length_b   1.000
_cell.length_c   1.000
_cell.angle_alpha   90.00
_cell.angle_beta   90.00
_cell.angle_gamma   90.00
#
_symmetry.space_group_name_H-M   'P 1'
#
loop_
_entity.id
_entity.type
_entity.pdbx_description
1 polymer ?
#
loop_
_entity_poly.entity_id
_entity_poly.type
_entity_poly.pdbx_seq_one_letter_code
_entity_poly.pdbx_strand_id
1 'polypeptide(L)'
;MYFQKSTVKGKIALVTGAGKGIGKASAIALAEAGADLIILSRTKSDLEKVKKQIVKLKRKCAIYECDVANLEELKSVFNQITKLDILVNNAGTNRPDHFTKIKKEDMDYVVDLNI
;
A
#
# COMPACT_ATOMS: atom_id res chain seq x y z
N MET A 1 -14.00 -5.26 -0.98
CA MET A 1 -12.79 -6.03 -1.34
C MET A 1 -12.49 -7.03 -0.24
N TYR A 2 -12.23 -8.26 -0.62
CA TYR A 2 -12.03 -9.36 0.33
C TYR A 2 -10.72 -10.09 0.06
N PHE A 3 -9.93 -10.32 1.12
CA PHE A 3 -8.69 -11.07 1.04
C PHE A 3 -8.76 -12.27 1.99
N GLN A 4 -8.35 -13.43 1.51
CA GLN A 4 -8.32 -14.64 2.34
C GLN A 4 -7.10 -14.61 3.27
N LYS A 5 -7.30 -14.90 4.56
CA LYS A 5 -6.22 -14.92 5.55
C LYS A 5 -5.09 -15.87 5.17
N SER A 6 -5.41 -17.03 4.61
CA SER A 6 -4.41 -18.01 4.19
C SER A 6 -3.46 -17.47 3.12
N THR A 7 -3.90 -16.47 2.34
CA THR A 7 -3.13 -15.88 1.24
C THR A 7 -2.25 -14.73 1.71
N VAL A 8 -2.74 -13.90 2.63
CA VAL A 8 -2.07 -12.65 2.97
C VAL A 8 -1.51 -12.58 4.39
N LYS A 9 -1.84 -13.55 5.25
CA LYS A 9 -1.36 -13.56 6.64
C LYS A 9 0.17 -13.52 6.69
N GLY A 10 0.70 -12.56 7.42
CA GLY A 10 2.15 -12.38 7.56
C GLY A 10 2.82 -11.72 6.37
N LYS A 11 2.08 -11.41 5.32
CA LYS A 11 2.61 -10.71 4.14
C LYS A 11 2.72 -9.22 4.40
N ILE A 12 3.55 -8.55 3.61
CA ILE A 12 3.69 -7.10 3.65
C ILE A 12 3.07 -6.53 2.38
N ALA A 13 2.07 -5.67 2.56
CA ALA A 13 1.33 -5.06 1.46
C ALA A 13 1.56 -3.55 1.43
N LEU A 14 1.83 -3.02 0.26
CA LEU A 14 1.90 -1.58 0.03
C LEU A 14 0.64 -1.16 -0.73
N VAL A 15 -0.05 -0.15 -0.22
CA VAL A 15 -1.25 0.39 -0.85
C VAL A 15 -1.04 1.87 -1.15
N THR A 16 -1.19 2.25 -2.42
CA THR A 16 -1.14 3.65 -2.82
C THR A 16 -2.53 4.26 -2.76
N GLY A 17 -2.60 5.58 -2.55
CA GLY A 17 -3.89 6.25 -2.39
C GLY A 17 -4.67 5.74 -1.18
N ALA A 18 -3.97 5.37 -0.13
CA ALA A 18 -4.56 4.66 1.01
C ALA A 18 -5.27 5.57 2.02
N GLY A 19 -5.21 6.87 1.85
CA GLY A 19 -5.77 7.82 2.81
C GLY A 19 -7.30 7.91 2.80
N LYS A 20 -7.94 7.53 1.70
CA LYS A 20 -9.38 7.68 1.48
C LYS A 20 -9.94 6.58 0.59
N GLY A 21 -11.27 6.46 0.60
CA GLY A 21 -12.01 5.65 -0.35
C GLY A 21 -11.58 4.19 -0.43
N ILE A 22 -11.47 3.70 -1.67
CA ILE A 22 -11.15 2.29 -1.94
C ILE A 22 -9.75 1.92 -1.45
N GLY A 23 -8.79 2.82 -1.58
CA GLY A 23 -7.43 2.57 -1.07
C GLY A 23 -7.40 2.35 0.43
N LYS A 24 -8.10 3.20 1.18
CA LYS A 24 -8.25 3.04 2.62
C LYS A 24 -8.94 1.71 2.96
N ALA A 25 -10.04 1.40 2.27
CA ALA A 25 -10.78 0.17 2.51
C ALA A 25 -9.92 -1.06 2.20
N SER A 26 -9.12 -1.00 1.14
CA SER A 26 -8.20 -2.09 0.78
C SER A 26 -7.14 -2.31 1.85
N ALA A 27 -6.55 -1.24 2.36
CA ALA A 27 -5.53 -1.32 3.40
C ALA A 27 -6.10 -1.96 4.67
N ILE A 28 -7.28 -1.53 5.08
CA ILE A 28 -7.93 -2.08 6.27
C ILE A 28 -8.30 -3.55 6.07
N ALA A 29 -8.83 -3.91 4.91
CA ALA A 29 -9.20 -5.29 4.60
C ALA A 29 -7.96 -6.21 4.63
N LEU A 30 -6.84 -5.76 4.09
CA LEU A 30 -5.58 -6.51 4.15
C LEU A 30 -5.11 -6.70 5.59
N ALA A 31 -5.19 -5.64 6.41
CA ALA A 31 -4.84 -5.72 7.81
C ALA A 31 -5.73 -6.70 8.57
N GLU A 32 -7.03 -6.68 8.31
CA GLU A 32 -7.98 -7.62 8.91
C GLU A 32 -7.66 -9.06 8.54
N ALA A 33 -7.13 -9.27 7.34
CA ALA A 33 -6.72 -10.59 6.86
C ALA A 33 -5.32 -11.02 7.36
N GLY A 34 -4.65 -10.16 8.12
CA GLY A 34 -3.37 -10.51 8.77
C GLY A 34 -2.11 -9.97 8.10
N ALA A 35 -2.23 -9.08 7.13
CA ALA A 35 -1.07 -8.45 6.50
C ALA A 35 -0.56 -7.26 7.32
N ASP A 36 0.73 -6.98 7.20
CA ASP A 36 1.30 -5.72 7.64
C ASP A 36 1.25 -4.73 6.47
N LEU A 37 1.13 -3.44 6.76
CA LEU A 37 0.86 -2.44 5.74
C LEU A 37 1.97 -1.39 5.61
N ILE A 38 2.19 -0.98 4.37
CA ILE A 38 2.91 0.23 4.01
C ILE A 38 1.90 1.05 3.20
N ILE A 39 1.56 2.24 3.67
CA ILE A 39 0.53 3.03 3.03
C ILE A 39 1.06 4.37 2.56
N LEU A 40 0.69 4.74 1.35
CA LEU A 40 1.13 5.96 0.68
C LEU A 40 -0.06 6.84 0.32
N SER A 41 0.08 8.14 0.55
CA SER A 41 -0.86 9.13 0.04
C SER A 41 -0.16 10.50 0.08
N ARG A 42 -0.77 11.49 -0.54
CA ARG A 42 -0.26 12.86 -0.52
C ARG A 42 -0.57 13.60 0.77
N THR A 43 -1.45 13.07 1.60
CA THR A 43 -1.93 13.73 2.82
C THR A 43 -1.57 12.92 4.05
N LYS A 44 -0.53 13.35 4.76
CA LYS A 44 -0.03 12.65 5.94
C LYS A 44 -1.08 12.48 7.02
N SER A 45 -1.93 13.49 7.24
CA SER A 45 -2.97 13.41 8.28
C SER A 45 -3.97 12.29 8.00
N ASP A 46 -4.30 12.05 6.74
CA ASP A 46 -5.17 10.94 6.36
C ASP A 46 -4.49 9.60 6.64
N LEU A 47 -3.20 9.49 6.31
CA LEU A 47 -2.42 8.29 6.57
C LEU A 47 -2.33 7.97 8.07
N GLU A 48 -2.15 8.98 8.89
CA GLU A 48 -2.09 8.79 10.35
C GLU A 48 -3.39 8.23 10.92
N LYS A 49 -4.53 8.67 10.39
CA LYS A 49 -5.84 8.14 10.78
C LYS A 49 -5.99 6.68 10.40
N VAL A 50 -5.58 6.32 9.19
CA VAL A 50 -5.64 4.93 8.72
C VAL A 50 -4.68 4.05 9.52
N LYS A 51 -3.48 4.54 9.79
CA LYS A 51 -2.51 3.82 10.62
C LYS A 51 -3.08 3.47 12.00
N LYS A 52 -3.79 4.41 12.63
CA LYS A 52 -4.41 4.15 13.94
C LYS A 52 -5.38 2.97 13.86
N GLN A 53 -6.18 2.88 12.80
CA GLN A 53 -7.10 1.77 12.60
C GLN A 53 -6.38 0.45 12.39
N ILE A 54 -5.30 0.46 11.61
CA ILE A 54 -4.51 -0.75 11.33
C ILE A 54 -3.80 -1.26 12.60
N VAL A 55 -3.23 -0.35 13.38
CA VAL A 55 -2.55 -0.69 14.63
C VAL A 55 -3.53 -1.30 15.64
N LYS A 56 -4.78 -0.84 15.67
CA LYS A 56 -5.82 -1.44 16.50
C LYS A 56 -6.10 -2.88 16.13
N LEU A 57 -5.86 -3.26 14.88
CA LEU A 57 -5.97 -4.63 14.41
C LEU A 57 -4.72 -5.46 14.72
N LYS A 58 -3.79 -4.89 15.47
CA LYS A 58 -2.52 -5.51 15.88
C LYS A 58 -1.62 -5.84 14.69
N ARG A 59 -1.68 -5.00 13.65
CA ARG A 59 -0.79 -5.10 12.49
C ARG A 59 0.15 -3.90 12.47
N LYS A 60 1.33 -4.10 11.88
CA LYS A 60 2.30 -3.03 11.68
C LYS A 60 1.86 -2.18 10.50
N CYS A 61 2.12 -0.87 10.58
CA CYS A 61 1.78 0.05 9.50
C CYS A 61 2.83 1.15 9.42
N ALA A 62 3.53 1.19 8.29
CA ALA A 62 4.42 2.31 7.95
C ALA A 62 3.67 3.26 7.03
N ILE A 63 3.87 4.56 7.22
CA ILE A 63 3.23 5.58 6.39
C ILE A 63 4.29 6.40 5.68
N TYR A 64 4.03 6.74 4.42
CA TYR A 64 4.88 7.62 3.63
C TYR A 64 4.02 8.64 2.89
N GLU A 65 4.26 9.92 3.16
CA GLU A 65 3.65 10.98 2.36
C GLU A 65 4.38 11.01 1.03
N CYS A 66 3.65 10.70 -0.04
CA CYS A 66 4.25 10.51 -1.35
C CYS A 66 3.23 10.79 -2.45
N ASP A 67 3.65 11.58 -3.44
CA ASP A 67 2.91 11.75 -4.68
C ASP A 67 3.42 10.68 -5.66
N VAL A 68 2.60 9.65 -5.93
CA VAL A 68 3.01 8.54 -6.80
C VAL A 68 3.14 8.96 -8.27
N ALA A 69 2.64 10.14 -8.65
CA ALA A 69 2.90 10.69 -9.97
C ALA A 69 4.33 11.25 -10.09
N ASN A 70 5.01 11.45 -8.97
CA ASN A 70 6.40 11.87 -8.94
C ASN A 70 7.29 10.64 -8.79
N LEU A 71 7.96 10.27 -9.89
CA LEU A 71 8.78 9.05 -9.93
C LEU A 71 9.93 9.07 -8.91
N GLU A 72 10.54 10.22 -8.68
CA GLU A 72 11.67 10.33 -7.75
C GLU A 72 11.22 10.12 -6.30
N GLU A 73 10.06 10.67 -5.92
CA GLU A 73 9.50 10.43 -4.59
C GLU A 73 9.17 8.94 -4.41
N LEU A 74 8.58 8.33 -5.42
CA LEU A 74 8.19 6.93 -5.38
C LEU A 74 9.42 6.03 -5.26
N LYS A 75 10.48 6.30 -6.02
CA LYS A 75 11.74 5.57 -5.93
C LYS A 75 12.35 5.70 -4.54
N SER A 76 12.31 6.89 -3.96
CA SER A 76 12.82 7.13 -2.61
C SER A 76 12.13 6.26 -1.58
N VAL A 77 10.80 6.16 -1.67
CA VAL A 77 10.03 5.29 -0.78
C VAL A 77 10.43 3.83 -0.97
N PHE A 78 10.47 3.34 -2.21
CA PHE A 78 10.81 1.95 -2.49
C PHE A 78 12.23 1.59 -2.06
N ASN A 79 13.15 2.54 -2.10
CA ASN A 79 14.52 2.31 -1.63
C ASN A 79 14.60 2.02 -0.13
N GLN A 80 13.60 2.43 0.63
CA GLN A 80 13.52 2.18 2.07
C GLN A 80 12.85 0.86 2.42
N ILE A 81 12.23 0.21 1.43
CA ILE A 81 11.48 -1.02 1.64
C ILE A 81 12.37 -2.21 1.33
N THR A 82 12.59 -3.07 2.32
CA THR A 82 13.44 -4.24 2.17
C THR A 82 12.68 -5.48 1.75
N LYS A 83 11.40 -5.55 2.08
CA LYS A 83 10.54 -6.67 1.72
C LYS A 83 9.15 -6.17 1.35
N LEU A 84 8.61 -6.69 0.26
CA LEU A 84 7.26 -6.35 -0.19
C LEU A 84 6.67 -7.55 -0.93
N ASP A 85 5.52 -8.00 -0.49
CA ASP A 85 4.84 -9.17 -1.07
C ASP A 85 3.68 -8.79 -1.97
N ILE A 86 2.99 -7.70 -1.64
CA ILE A 86 1.75 -7.30 -2.32
C ILE A 86 1.81 -5.81 -2.62
N LEU A 87 1.49 -5.44 -3.86
CA LEU A 87 1.34 -4.04 -4.26
C LEU A 87 -0.09 -3.81 -4.73
N VAL A 88 -0.79 -2.88 -4.08
CA VAL A 88 -2.12 -2.44 -4.48
C VAL A 88 -2.02 -1.00 -4.99
N ASN A 89 -2.08 -0.84 -6.30
CA ASN A 89 -2.01 0.48 -6.93
C ASN A 89 -3.41 1.07 -7.07
N ASN A 90 -3.73 2.02 -6.21
CA ASN A 90 -5.03 2.69 -6.19
C ASN A 90 -4.91 4.21 -6.24
N ALA A 91 -3.77 4.73 -6.65
CA ALA A 91 -3.55 6.17 -6.56
C ALA A 91 -4.26 6.99 -7.64
N GLY A 92 -4.96 6.37 -8.58
CA GLY A 92 -5.62 7.07 -9.67
C GLY A 92 -4.63 7.77 -10.60
N THR A 93 -3.38 7.36 -10.58
CA THR A 93 -2.34 7.94 -11.42
C THR A 93 -2.50 7.51 -12.87
N ASN A 94 -2.21 8.40 -13.80
CA ASN A 94 -2.13 8.08 -15.21
C ASN A 94 -0.74 7.52 -15.60
N ARG A 95 0.05 7.13 -14.62
CA ARG A 95 1.41 6.67 -14.86
C ARG A 95 1.66 5.29 -14.24
N PRO A 96 0.93 4.25 -14.70
CA PRO A 96 1.13 2.89 -14.20
C PRO A 96 2.55 2.36 -14.50
N ASP A 97 3.20 2.90 -15.53
CA ASP A 97 4.57 2.57 -15.90
C ASP A 97 5.59 2.88 -14.78
N HIS A 98 5.29 3.82 -13.88
CA HIS A 98 6.17 4.11 -12.75
C HIS A 98 6.35 2.88 -11.86
N PHE A 99 5.28 2.13 -11.63
CA PHE A 99 5.36 0.91 -10.81
C PHE A 99 6.09 -0.22 -11.52
N THR A 100 5.96 -0.30 -12.84
CA THR A 100 6.72 -1.28 -13.64
C THR A 100 8.22 -1.06 -13.50
N LYS A 101 8.65 0.21 -13.48
CA LYS A 101 10.08 0.57 -13.39
C LYS A 101 10.70 0.26 -12.04
N ILE A 102 9.90 0.28 -10.96
CA ILE A 102 10.39 0.09 -9.60
C ILE A 102 9.90 -1.22 -8.97
N LYS A 103 9.17 -2.03 -9.73
CA LYS A 103 8.64 -3.30 -9.27
C LYS A 103 9.76 -4.21 -8.76
N LYS A 104 9.57 -4.76 -7.57
CA LYS A 104 10.48 -5.74 -7.00
C LYS A 104 10.14 -7.13 -7.52
N GLU A 105 11.18 -7.92 -7.85
CA GLU A 105 11.01 -9.23 -8.50
C GLU A 105 10.25 -10.24 -7.64
N ASP A 106 10.34 -10.13 -6.33
CA ASP A 106 9.79 -11.12 -5.39
C ASP A 106 8.37 -10.81 -4.92
N MET A 107 7.64 -9.93 -5.59
CA MET A 107 6.26 -9.64 -5.21
C MET A 107 5.32 -10.75 -5.64
N ASP A 108 4.53 -11.25 -4.69
CA ASP A 108 3.54 -12.30 -4.96
C ASP A 108 2.35 -11.78 -5.78
N TYR A 109 1.91 -10.55 -5.46
CA TYR A 109 0.71 -9.99 -6.10
C TYR A 109 0.91 -8.52 -6.46
N VAL A 110 0.43 -8.15 -7.63
CA VAL A 110 0.30 -6.75 -8.05
C VAL A 110 -1.14 -6.56 -8.47
N VAL A 111 -1.85 -5.64 -7.79
CA VAL A 111 -3.26 -5.36 -8.05
C VAL A 111 -3.40 -3.90 -8.47
N ASP A 112 -3.90 -3.69 -9.69
CA ASP A 112 -4.28 -2.36 -10.16
C ASP A 112 -5.78 -2.19 -9.99
N LEU A 113 -6.18 -1.22 -9.18
CA LEU A 113 -7.57 -0.87 -9.01
C LEU A 113 -7.89 0.29 -9.94
N ASN A 114 -8.47 -0.03 -11.09
CA ASN A 114 -8.94 0.97 -12.05
C ASN A 114 -10.33 1.44 -11.62
N ILE A 115 -10.39 2.71 -11.26
CA ILE A 115 -11.62 3.34 -10.80
C ILE A 115 -11.99 4.46 -11.77
#